data_10ae5e7c3d8d5b3cbdffa5d7ea341187
#
_entry.id   10ae5e7c3d8d5b3cbdffa5d7ea341187
#
_cell.length_a   1.000
_cell.length_b   1.000
_cell.length_c   1.000
_cell.angle_alpha   90.00
_cell.angle_beta   90.00
_cell.angle_gamma   90.00
#
_symmetry.space_group_name_H-M   'P 1'
#
loop_
_entity.id
_entity.type
_entity.pdbx_description
1 polymer ?
#
loop_
_entity_poly.entity_id
_entity_poly.type
_entity_poly.pdbx_seq_one_letter_code
_entity_poly.pdbx_strand_id
1 'polypeptide(L)'
;MKIKKEHMNSHLIGFGKIKCLFPKALRKSGYRVIQRLKERFFRIVAMASPKRSRRYCPCCDVKFRTFSTGQYKEKPDRFNTSRYLQTKQDVICPICGSLPRHRILASWCENHKTFFSSSSILYFAPENCMIRWLERNGISCTTSDPYYSADLKLDIQATGLPVASYDVIIANHVLEHVDDFRRALREVYRILKPNGCFICSFPMDPKIELLDEEEEPLSSEERIRRFGQNDHKRVFGMKADQFLTEAGFEVEPIKGEDYPKEILPVVGPADYDMNILFCCRKT
;
A
#
# COMPACT_ATOMS: atom_id res chain seq x y z
N MET A 1 -2.28 29.63 1.08
CA MET A 1 -1.41 29.38 -0.09
C MET A 1 -2.02 28.22 -0.88
N LYS A 2 -2.50 28.45 -2.11
CA LYS A 2 -3.23 27.46 -2.91
C LYS A 2 -2.21 26.50 -3.54
N ILE A 3 -2.05 25.30 -2.99
CA ILE A 3 -1.27 24.22 -3.62
C ILE A 3 -2.13 23.62 -4.73
N LYS A 4 -1.60 23.71 -5.95
CA LYS A 4 -2.25 23.29 -7.20
C LYS A 4 -2.57 21.79 -7.18
N LYS A 5 -3.81 21.48 -7.57
CA LYS A 5 -4.41 20.17 -7.77
C LYS A 5 -3.88 19.45 -9.02
N GLU A 6 -2.62 19.12 -9.08
CA GLU A 6 -2.11 18.34 -10.22
C GLU A 6 -1.13 17.29 -9.69
N HIS A 7 -1.50 16.06 -9.58
CA HIS A 7 -0.65 14.86 -9.60
C HIS A 7 -1.08 13.74 -8.66
N MET A 8 -2.34 13.27 -8.82
CA MET A 8 -2.61 11.92 -8.32
C MET A 8 -3.67 11.17 -9.13
N ASN A 9 -3.47 11.08 -10.46
CA ASN A 9 -4.35 10.27 -11.31
C ASN A 9 -3.66 9.78 -12.59
N SER A 10 -2.46 9.23 -12.50
CA SER A 10 -1.72 8.83 -13.70
C SER A 10 -1.42 7.33 -13.85
N HIS A 11 -2.09 6.46 -13.10
CA HIS A 11 -1.89 5.01 -13.25
C HIS A 11 -3.00 4.31 -14.05
N LEU A 12 -3.74 5.04 -14.89
CA LEU A 12 -4.68 4.44 -15.85
C LEU A 12 -4.32 4.87 -17.25
N ILE A 13 -3.49 4.08 -17.91
CA ILE A 13 -3.19 4.19 -19.34
C ILE A 13 -4.50 3.94 -20.09
N GLY A 14 -4.92 4.91 -20.90
CA GLY A 14 -5.88 4.71 -21.98
C GLY A 14 -7.24 5.40 -21.87
N PHE A 15 -7.57 6.16 -20.82
CA PHE A 15 -8.87 6.85 -20.73
C PHE A 15 -8.78 8.36 -20.49
N GLY A 16 -7.81 9.02 -21.11
CA GLY A 16 -7.50 10.44 -20.90
C GLY A 16 -8.52 11.46 -21.41
N LYS A 17 -9.65 11.07 -22.04
CA LYS A 17 -10.59 12.02 -22.67
C LYS A 17 -12.04 12.00 -22.16
N ILE A 18 -12.37 11.18 -21.16
CA ILE A 18 -13.75 11.12 -20.60
C ILE A 18 -13.90 11.89 -19.27
N LYS A 19 -12.86 12.56 -18.79
CA LYS A 19 -12.81 13.17 -17.46
C LYS A 19 -13.68 14.43 -17.26
N CYS A 20 -14.23 15.03 -18.28
CA CYS A 20 -14.88 16.35 -18.18
C CYS A 20 -16.41 16.38 -18.09
N LEU A 21 -17.12 15.26 -18.27
CA LEU A 21 -18.56 15.28 -18.52
C LEU A 21 -19.46 14.84 -17.38
N PHE A 22 -18.95 14.38 -16.22
CA PHE A 22 -19.80 13.88 -15.14
C PHE A 22 -19.51 14.51 -13.77
N PRO A 23 -20.54 14.79 -12.93
CA PRO A 23 -20.40 15.23 -11.55
C PRO A 23 -19.57 14.24 -10.70
N LYS A 24 -18.85 14.74 -9.68
CA LYS A 24 -17.94 13.92 -8.85
C LYS A 24 -18.58 12.66 -8.24
N ALA A 25 -19.86 12.75 -7.82
CA ALA A 25 -20.62 11.61 -7.27
C ALA A 25 -20.88 10.51 -8.30
N LEU A 26 -21.23 10.89 -9.56
CA LEU A 26 -21.44 9.98 -10.67
C LEU A 26 -20.12 9.33 -11.15
N ARG A 27 -18.98 10.01 -10.99
CA ARG A 27 -17.65 9.42 -11.32
C ARG A 27 -17.29 8.25 -10.40
N LYS A 28 -17.58 8.34 -9.07
CA LYS A 28 -17.35 7.23 -8.13
C LYS A 28 -18.28 6.04 -8.44
N SER A 29 -19.55 6.30 -8.74
CA SER A 29 -20.53 5.26 -9.12
C SER A 29 -20.14 4.59 -10.44
N GLY A 30 -19.84 5.36 -11.48
CA GLY A 30 -19.43 4.86 -12.79
C GLY A 30 -18.12 4.04 -12.74
N TYR A 31 -17.14 4.47 -11.95
CA TYR A 31 -15.91 3.72 -11.73
C TYR A 31 -16.18 2.36 -11.09
N ARG A 32 -17.03 2.29 -10.05
CA ARG A 32 -17.42 1.03 -9.39
C ARG A 32 -18.12 0.06 -10.37
N VAL A 33 -19.00 0.58 -11.23
CA VAL A 33 -19.69 -0.21 -12.25
C VAL A 33 -18.70 -0.79 -13.26
N ILE A 34 -17.81 0.04 -13.81
CA ILE A 34 -16.77 -0.40 -14.73
C ILE A 34 -15.87 -1.48 -14.12
N GLN A 35 -15.48 -1.32 -12.87
CA GLN A 35 -14.66 -2.32 -12.18
C GLN A 35 -15.42 -3.65 -11.99
N ARG A 36 -16.69 -3.61 -11.59
CA ARG A 36 -17.52 -4.83 -11.49
C ARG A 36 -17.68 -5.55 -12.85
N LEU A 37 -17.84 -4.80 -13.94
CA LEU A 37 -17.91 -5.36 -15.29
C LEU A 37 -16.57 -6.01 -15.69
N LYS A 38 -15.44 -5.35 -15.41
CA LYS A 38 -14.10 -5.93 -15.62
C LYS A 38 -13.92 -7.21 -14.82
N GLU A 39 -14.25 -7.21 -13.54
CA GLU A 39 -14.17 -8.41 -12.69
C GLU A 39 -14.99 -9.56 -13.25
N ARG A 40 -16.25 -9.31 -13.65
CA ARG A 40 -17.11 -10.32 -14.29
C ARG A 40 -16.49 -10.86 -15.57
N PHE A 41 -16.01 -9.99 -16.44
CA PHE A 41 -15.35 -10.38 -17.68
C PHE A 41 -14.13 -11.28 -17.43
N PHE A 42 -13.23 -10.87 -16.53
CA PHE A 42 -12.04 -11.67 -16.23
C PHE A 42 -12.36 -12.99 -15.53
N ARG A 43 -13.40 -13.05 -14.68
CA ARG A 43 -13.89 -14.31 -14.11
C ARG A 43 -14.38 -15.26 -15.21
N ILE A 44 -15.15 -14.76 -16.18
CA ILE A 44 -15.64 -15.55 -17.31
C ILE A 44 -14.46 -16.06 -18.16
N VAL A 45 -13.51 -15.20 -18.49
CA VAL A 45 -12.30 -15.56 -19.26
C VAL A 45 -11.45 -16.61 -18.51
N ALA A 46 -11.29 -16.46 -17.20
CA ALA A 46 -10.56 -17.43 -16.38
C ALA A 46 -11.26 -18.78 -16.33
N MET A 47 -12.58 -18.80 -16.20
CA MET A 47 -13.40 -20.03 -16.24
C MET A 47 -13.35 -20.72 -17.62
N ALA A 48 -13.33 -19.94 -18.71
CA ALA A 48 -13.25 -20.47 -20.07
C ALA A 48 -11.85 -21.01 -20.45
N SER A 49 -10.81 -20.59 -19.74
CA SER A 49 -9.42 -20.98 -20.05
C SER A 49 -8.57 -21.21 -18.79
N PRO A 50 -8.94 -22.16 -17.91
CA PRO A 50 -8.29 -22.34 -16.61
C PRO A 50 -6.79 -22.67 -16.72
N LYS A 51 -6.36 -23.40 -17.74
CA LYS A 51 -4.96 -23.74 -18.00
C LYS A 51 -4.07 -22.52 -18.36
N ARG A 52 -4.68 -21.38 -18.73
CA ARG A 52 -3.98 -20.13 -19.07
C ARG A 52 -3.97 -19.13 -17.91
N SER A 53 -4.73 -19.38 -16.86
CA SER A 53 -4.81 -18.50 -15.68
C SER A 53 -3.66 -18.80 -14.73
N ARG A 54 -2.54 -18.08 -14.87
CA ARG A 54 -1.30 -18.29 -14.10
C ARG A 54 -1.14 -17.34 -12.93
N ARG A 55 -2.04 -16.36 -12.80
CA ARG A 55 -2.01 -15.33 -11.77
C ARG A 55 -3.30 -15.31 -11.00
N TYR A 56 -3.19 -15.01 -9.72
CA TYR A 56 -4.31 -14.84 -8.81
C TYR A 56 -4.16 -13.56 -8.01
N CYS A 57 -5.22 -12.78 -7.89
CA CYS A 57 -5.24 -11.60 -7.05
C CYS A 57 -6.15 -11.83 -5.84
N PRO A 58 -5.62 -11.99 -4.64
CA PRO A 58 -6.42 -12.18 -3.42
C PRO A 58 -7.25 -10.94 -3.08
N CYS A 59 -6.79 -9.72 -3.43
CA CYS A 59 -7.54 -8.50 -3.15
C CYS A 59 -8.90 -8.44 -3.84
N CYS A 60 -9.02 -8.92 -5.09
CA CYS A 60 -10.29 -8.95 -5.83
C CYS A 60 -10.80 -10.35 -6.12
N ASP A 61 -10.09 -11.40 -5.68
CA ASP A 61 -10.43 -12.81 -5.84
C ASP A 61 -10.66 -13.19 -7.31
N VAL A 62 -9.73 -12.83 -8.19
CA VAL A 62 -9.83 -13.11 -9.64
C VAL A 62 -8.55 -13.76 -10.14
N LYS A 63 -8.71 -14.79 -10.97
CA LYS A 63 -7.62 -15.43 -11.72
C LYS A 63 -7.53 -14.85 -13.13
N PHE A 64 -6.30 -14.73 -13.66
CA PHE A 64 -6.05 -14.22 -15.01
C PHE A 64 -4.66 -14.63 -15.52
N ARG A 65 -4.35 -14.28 -16.75
CA ARG A 65 -3.12 -14.75 -17.42
C ARG A 65 -1.86 -14.10 -16.87
N THR A 66 -1.86 -12.78 -16.69
CA THR A 66 -0.69 -11.98 -16.29
C THR A 66 -1.14 -10.70 -15.59
N PHE A 67 -0.35 -10.22 -14.64
CA PHE A 67 -0.50 -8.87 -14.13
C PHE A 67 -0.04 -7.85 -15.19
N SER A 68 -0.50 -6.62 -15.09
CA SER A 68 -0.06 -5.53 -15.95
C SER A 68 1.31 -5.02 -15.54
N THR A 69 2.02 -4.45 -16.51
CA THR A 69 3.29 -3.76 -16.26
C THR A 69 3.04 -2.37 -15.66
N GLY A 70 3.76 -2.02 -14.62
CA GLY A 70 3.78 -0.67 -14.07
C GLY A 70 4.70 0.23 -14.92
N GLN A 71 4.21 1.45 -15.24
CA GLN A 71 5.05 2.48 -15.85
C GLN A 71 5.24 3.60 -14.80
N TYR A 72 6.49 3.92 -14.49
CA TYR A 72 6.82 5.14 -13.77
C TYR A 72 7.15 6.24 -14.77
N LYS A 73 6.54 7.41 -14.61
CA LYS A 73 6.78 8.56 -15.50
C LYS A 73 8.14 9.19 -15.29
N GLU A 74 8.68 9.10 -14.08
CA GLU A 74 9.94 9.70 -13.68
C GLU A 74 10.84 8.61 -13.09
N LYS A 75 12.13 8.63 -13.47
CA LYS A 75 13.14 7.70 -12.99
C LYS A 75 14.00 8.45 -11.97
N PRO A 76 13.99 8.06 -10.70
CA PRO A 76 14.98 8.56 -9.76
C PRO A 76 16.37 8.08 -10.19
N ASP A 77 17.37 8.95 -10.18
CA ASP A 77 18.77 8.60 -10.54
C ASP A 77 19.31 7.45 -9.69
N ARG A 78 18.89 7.40 -8.42
CA ARG A 78 19.23 6.36 -7.45
C ARG A 78 18.75 4.97 -7.86
N PHE A 79 17.59 4.88 -8.52
CA PHE A 79 17.00 3.64 -9.01
C PHE A 79 17.29 3.40 -10.49
N ASN A 80 18.25 4.12 -11.07
CA ASN A 80 18.63 4.01 -12.48
C ASN A 80 19.37 2.70 -12.77
N THR A 81 18.91 1.60 -12.25
CA THR A 81 19.33 0.28 -12.66
C THR A 81 18.27 -0.33 -13.56
N SER A 82 18.72 -0.99 -14.62
CA SER A 82 17.87 -1.80 -15.49
C SER A 82 16.98 -2.80 -14.71
N ARG A 83 17.38 -3.15 -13.48
CA ARG A 83 16.64 -3.99 -12.54
C ARG A 83 15.30 -3.37 -12.11
N TYR A 84 15.26 -2.07 -11.72
CA TYR A 84 14.03 -1.43 -11.24
C TYR A 84 12.95 -1.34 -12.32
N LEU A 85 13.33 -1.22 -13.58
CA LEU A 85 12.42 -1.26 -14.74
C LEU A 85 11.97 -2.68 -15.09
N GLN A 86 12.83 -3.68 -14.89
CA GLN A 86 12.51 -5.09 -15.16
C GLN A 86 11.57 -5.67 -14.10
N THR A 87 11.65 -5.22 -12.85
CA THR A 87 10.85 -5.70 -11.73
C THR A 87 9.40 -5.25 -11.77
N LYS A 88 9.05 -4.28 -12.62
CA LYS A 88 7.66 -3.78 -12.73
C LYS A 88 6.82 -4.45 -13.81
N GLN A 89 7.39 -5.41 -14.52
CA GLN A 89 6.60 -6.28 -15.39
C GLN A 89 5.80 -7.27 -14.52
N ASP A 90 4.53 -7.51 -14.93
CA ASP A 90 3.67 -8.50 -14.27
C ASP A 90 3.40 -8.21 -12.78
N VAL A 91 3.20 -6.94 -12.39
CA VAL A 91 3.06 -6.53 -10.97
C VAL A 91 1.71 -5.93 -10.59
N ILE A 92 1.01 -5.25 -11.50
CA ILE A 92 -0.23 -4.52 -11.21
C ILE A 92 -1.45 -5.38 -11.57
N CYS A 93 -2.36 -5.60 -10.63
CA CYS A 93 -3.61 -6.26 -10.94
C CYS A 93 -4.45 -5.43 -11.93
N PRO A 94 -4.81 -5.96 -13.11
CA PRO A 94 -5.55 -5.21 -14.13
C PRO A 94 -6.98 -4.86 -13.70
N ILE A 95 -7.47 -5.48 -12.63
CA ILE A 95 -8.83 -5.30 -12.10
C ILE A 95 -8.88 -4.26 -11.00
N CYS A 96 -8.15 -4.51 -9.90
CA CYS A 96 -8.24 -3.68 -8.70
C CYS A 96 -7.03 -2.73 -8.51
N GLY A 97 -6.02 -2.83 -9.37
CA GLY A 97 -4.80 -2.02 -9.26
C GLY A 97 -3.87 -2.45 -8.13
N SER A 98 -4.09 -3.61 -7.49
CA SER A 98 -3.23 -4.05 -6.39
C SER A 98 -1.80 -4.29 -6.85
N LEU A 99 -0.87 -3.85 -6.02
CA LEU A 99 0.57 -4.11 -6.10
C LEU A 99 0.94 -5.35 -5.27
N PRO A 100 2.17 -5.86 -5.38
CA PRO A 100 2.66 -6.99 -4.59
C PRO A 100 2.34 -6.88 -3.09
N ARG A 101 2.71 -5.78 -2.44
CA ARG A 101 2.44 -5.55 -1.01
C ARG A 101 0.97 -5.71 -0.62
N HIS A 102 0.04 -5.26 -1.47
CA HIS A 102 -1.39 -5.39 -1.20
C HIS A 102 -1.85 -6.85 -1.26
N ARG A 103 -1.26 -7.64 -2.16
CA ARG A 103 -1.58 -9.06 -2.29
C ARG A 103 -0.98 -9.89 -1.16
N ILE A 104 0.21 -9.54 -0.68
CA ILE A 104 0.82 -10.08 0.54
C ILE A 104 -0.11 -9.79 1.72
N LEU A 105 -0.47 -8.50 1.91
CA LEU A 105 -1.35 -8.10 3.00
C LEU A 105 -2.69 -8.84 2.95
N ALA A 106 -3.34 -8.90 1.79
CA ALA A 106 -4.62 -9.61 1.65
C ALA A 106 -4.50 -11.10 1.97
N SER A 107 -3.40 -11.74 1.54
CA SER A 107 -3.14 -13.16 1.84
C SER A 107 -2.83 -13.38 3.31
N TRP A 108 -2.05 -12.49 3.92
CA TRP A 108 -1.75 -12.55 5.34
C TRP A 108 -3.01 -12.36 6.19
N CYS A 109 -3.84 -11.37 5.84
CA CYS A 109 -5.13 -11.15 6.50
C CYS A 109 -6.09 -12.35 6.35
N GLU A 110 -6.09 -13.05 5.21
CA GLU A 110 -6.90 -14.25 5.02
C GLU A 110 -6.48 -15.38 5.97
N ASN A 111 -5.17 -15.57 6.19
CA ASN A 111 -4.65 -16.53 7.14
C ASN A 111 -4.96 -16.16 8.61
N HIS A 112 -5.21 -14.87 8.89
CA HIS A 112 -5.55 -14.35 10.21
C HIS A 112 -6.98 -13.82 10.30
N LYS A 113 -7.87 -14.30 9.45
CA LYS A 113 -9.22 -13.74 9.24
C LYS A 113 -10.07 -13.66 10.50
N THR A 114 -10.00 -14.67 11.36
CA THR A 114 -10.72 -14.69 12.65
C THR A 114 -10.33 -13.50 13.52
N PHE A 115 -9.03 -13.21 13.63
CA PHE A 115 -8.52 -12.07 14.37
C PHE A 115 -9.05 -10.75 13.77
N PHE A 116 -8.94 -10.56 12.45
CA PHE A 116 -9.44 -9.35 11.79
C PHE A 116 -10.93 -9.14 11.92
N SER A 117 -11.72 -10.23 11.88
CA SER A 117 -13.19 -10.14 11.94
C SER A 117 -13.72 -9.70 13.31
N SER A 118 -12.94 -9.89 14.37
CA SER A 118 -13.27 -9.48 15.74
C SER A 118 -12.58 -8.19 16.20
N SER A 119 -11.74 -7.60 15.35
CA SER A 119 -10.89 -6.46 15.71
C SER A 119 -11.50 -5.12 15.33
N SER A 120 -11.27 -4.10 16.17
CA SER A 120 -11.41 -2.70 15.80
C SER A 120 -10.20 -2.28 14.97
N ILE A 121 -10.41 -1.87 13.71
CA ILE A 121 -9.35 -1.59 12.73
C ILE A 121 -9.33 -0.11 12.38
N LEU A 122 -8.15 0.53 12.46
CA LEU A 122 -7.88 1.85 11.92
C LEU A 122 -6.93 1.73 10.72
N TYR A 123 -7.35 2.25 9.57
CA TYR A 123 -6.57 2.19 8.33
C TYR A 123 -6.19 3.58 7.84
N PHE A 124 -4.92 3.95 7.98
CA PHE A 124 -4.36 5.19 7.45
C PHE A 124 -4.06 5.08 5.95
N ALA A 125 -4.37 6.15 5.19
CA ALA A 125 -4.18 6.22 3.73
C ALA A 125 -4.70 4.96 2.99
N PRO A 126 -5.99 4.59 3.17
CA PRO A 126 -6.51 3.28 2.77
C PRO A 126 -6.47 3.06 1.26
N GLU A 127 -5.87 1.98 0.82
CA GLU A 127 -5.85 1.58 -0.59
C GLU A 127 -7.16 0.88 -0.99
N ASN A 128 -7.75 1.33 -2.10
CA ASN A 128 -9.03 0.83 -2.60
C ASN A 128 -9.11 -0.70 -2.78
N CYS A 129 -8.00 -1.34 -3.14
CA CYS A 129 -7.95 -2.79 -3.32
C CYS A 129 -8.08 -3.54 -1.99
N MET A 130 -7.54 -2.98 -0.90
CA MET A 130 -7.65 -3.55 0.45
C MET A 130 -9.02 -3.27 1.07
N ILE A 131 -9.58 -2.06 0.89
CA ILE A 131 -10.95 -1.76 1.32
C ILE A 131 -11.94 -2.75 0.69
N ARG A 132 -11.79 -3.07 -0.60
CA ARG A 132 -12.62 -4.09 -1.27
C ARG A 132 -12.43 -5.49 -0.70
N TRP A 133 -11.20 -5.84 -0.31
CA TRP A 133 -10.93 -7.11 0.33
C TRP A 133 -11.65 -7.19 1.67
N LEU A 134 -11.55 -6.15 2.50
CA LEU A 134 -12.25 -6.04 3.80
C LEU A 134 -13.77 -6.13 3.63
N GLU A 135 -14.35 -5.30 2.74
CA GLU A 135 -15.80 -5.30 2.43
C GLU A 135 -16.29 -6.68 2.00
N ARG A 136 -15.53 -7.36 1.11
CA ARG A 136 -15.90 -8.70 0.61
C ARG A 136 -15.90 -9.76 1.70
N ASN A 137 -15.04 -9.61 2.69
CA ASN A 137 -14.93 -10.51 3.82
C ASN A 137 -15.82 -10.11 5.01
N GLY A 138 -16.63 -9.07 4.89
CA GLY A 138 -17.50 -8.59 5.95
C GLY A 138 -16.75 -7.97 7.13
N ILE A 139 -15.52 -7.51 6.92
CA ILE A 139 -14.67 -6.89 7.94
C ILE A 139 -14.82 -5.38 7.84
N SER A 140 -15.25 -4.76 8.93
CA SER A 140 -15.35 -3.29 9.04
C SER A 140 -14.02 -2.69 9.48
N CYS A 141 -13.71 -1.50 8.95
CA CYS A 141 -12.59 -0.69 9.42
C CYS A 141 -12.96 0.78 9.43
N THR A 142 -12.34 1.54 10.32
CA THR A 142 -12.36 3.01 10.30
C THR A 142 -11.20 3.47 9.41
N THR A 143 -11.48 4.27 8.41
CA THR A 143 -10.48 4.81 7.50
C THR A 143 -10.02 6.20 7.94
N SER A 144 -8.75 6.52 7.75
CA SER A 144 -8.22 7.85 8.04
C SER A 144 -7.27 8.34 6.93
N ASP A 145 -7.45 9.59 6.53
CA ASP A 145 -6.56 10.26 5.59
C ASP A 145 -6.69 11.78 5.77
N PRO A 146 -5.61 12.51 6.06
CA PRO A 146 -5.68 13.95 6.30
C PRO A 146 -6.09 14.75 5.06
N TYR A 147 -5.83 14.23 3.85
CA TYR A 147 -6.02 14.95 2.59
C TYR A 147 -7.19 14.44 1.76
N TYR A 148 -7.44 13.11 1.77
CA TYR A 148 -8.45 12.46 0.92
C TYR A 148 -9.68 12.04 1.72
N SER A 149 -10.77 11.72 1.03
CA SER A 149 -12.02 11.31 1.65
C SER A 149 -11.85 10.00 2.45
N ALA A 150 -12.03 10.08 3.75
CA ALA A 150 -11.99 9.01 4.72
C ALA A 150 -13.00 9.29 5.83
N ASP A 151 -13.21 8.36 6.75
CA ASP A 151 -14.10 8.51 7.89
C ASP A 151 -13.57 9.55 8.88
N LEU A 152 -12.25 9.55 9.08
CA LEU A 152 -11.54 10.47 9.97
C LEU A 152 -10.48 11.27 9.21
N LYS A 153 -10.10 12.42 9.79
CA LYS A 153 -9.05 13.32 9.28
C LYS A 153 -7.94 13.44 10.32
N LEU A 154 -7.16 12.36 10.48
CA LEU A 154 -6.12 12.29 11.50
C LEU A 154 -4.73 12.44 10.88
N ASP A 155 -3.86 13.15 11.60
CA ASP A 155 -2.41 13.05 11.42
C ASP A 155 -1.92 11.86 12.28
N ILE A 156 -1.25 10.91 11.64
CA ILE A 156 -0.70 9.73 12.32
C ILE A 156 0.33 10.09 13.40
N GLN A 157 0.93 11.29 13.32
CA GLN A 157 1.90 11.78 14.31
C GLN A 157 1.23 12.31 15.59
N ALA A 158 -0.08 12.66 15.54
CA ALA A 158 -0.83 13.25 16.63
C ALA A 158 -2.33 13.04 16.40
N THR A 159 -2.82 11.83 16.60
CA THR A 159 -4.20 11.45 16.26
C THR A 159 -5.25 12.08 17.17
N GLY A 160 -4.89 12.43 18.41
CA GLY A 160 -5.84 12.86 19.44
C GLY A 160 -6.78 11.76 19.93
N LEU A 161 -6.60 10.53 19.49
CA LEU A 161 -7.42 9.39 19.93
C LEU A 161 -7.04 8.94 21.35
N PRO A 162 -7.96 8.31 22.10
CA PRO A 162 -7.64 7.72 23.40
C PRO A 162 -6.55 6.64 23.31
N VAL A 163 -5.88 6.37 24.42
CA VAL A 163 -4.95 5.25 24.54
C VAL A 163 -5.70 3.94 24.33
N ALA A 164 -5.05 2.95 23.72
CA ALA A 164 -5.60 1.60 23.55
C ALA A 164 -6.98 1.56 22.87
N SER A 165 -7.13 2.30 21.75
CA SER A 165 -8.40 2.46 21.01
C SER A 165 -8.63 1.37 19.98
N TYR A 166 -7.58 0.82 19.36
CA TYR A 166 -7.69 -0.11 18.24
C TYR A 166 -6.92 -1.41 18.46
N ASP A 167 -7.48 -2.51 17.97
CA ASP A 167 -6.83 -3.82 17.98
C ASP A 167 -5.83 -3.94 16.82
N VAL A 168 -6.17 -3.32 15.67
CA VAL A 168 -5.34 -3.34 14.47
C VAL A 168 -5.20 -1.92 13.91
N ILE A 169 -3.98 -1.55 13.56
CA ILE A 169 -3.69 -0.31 12.82
C ILE A 169 -2.94 -0.70 11.55
N ILE A 170 -3.36 -0.15 10.41
CA ILE A 170 -2.72 -0.38 9.11
C ILE A 170 -2.25 0.96 8.55
N ALA A 171 -0.96 1.04 8.15
CA ALA A 171 -0.40 2.21 7.48
C ALA A 171 0.67 1.77 6.46
N ASN A 172 0.25 1.53 5.22
CA ASN A 172 1.16 1.17 4.14
C ASN A 172 1.62 2.40 3.39
N HIS A 173 2.93 2.58 3.25
CA HIS A 173 3.51 3.72 2.54
C HIS A 173 2.98 5.06 3.06
N VAL A 174 3.11 5.26 4.37
CA VAL A 174 2.73 6.47 5.11
C VAL A 174 3.93 7.12 5.79
N LEU A 175 4.82 6.30 6.38
CA LEU A 175 5.91 6.79 7.23
C LEU A 175 6.97 7.58 6.47
N GLU A 176 7.11 7.36 5.17
CA GLU A 176 8.00 8.12 4.30
C GLU A 176 7.53 9.56 4.01
N HIS A 177 6.25 9.86 4.23
CA HIS A 177 5.64 11.17 3.93
C HIS A 177 5.54 12.10 5.14
N VAL A 178 5.53 11.56 6.36
CA VAL A 178 5.33 12.36 7.58
C VAL A 178 6.59 13.10 8.01
N ASP A 179 6.43 14.19 8.76
CA ASP A 179 7.56 14.98 9.23
C ASP A 179 8.44 14.20 10.22
N ASP A 180 7.84 13.62 11.24
CA ASP A 180 8.50 12.80 12.26
C ASP A 180 7.87 11.39 12.33
N PHE A 181 8.45 10.45 11.60
CA PHE A 181 7.95 9.08 11.61
C PHE A 181 8.16 8.37 12.97
N ARG A 182 9.15 8.78 13.75
CA ARG A 182 9.37 8.22 15.09
C ARG A 182 8.25 8.66 16.04
N ARG A 183 7.78 9.91 15.91
CA ARG A 183 6.60 10.39 16.61
C ARG A 183 5.35 9.63 16.16
N ALA A 184 5.20 9.37 14.87
CA ALA A 184 4.10 8.56 14.35
C ALA A 184 4.11 7.14 14.94
N LEU A 185 5.27 6.49 15.04
CA LEU A 185 5.41 5.17 15.65
C LEU A 185 5.02 5.18 17.14
N ARG A 186 5.46 6.19 17.90
CA ARG A 186 5.06 6.34 19.33
C ARG A 186 3.55 6.56 19.47
N GLU A 187 2.95 7.36 18.59
CA GLU A 187 1.52 7.61 18.60
C GLU A 187 0.71 6.35 18.24
N VAL A 188 1.14 5.61 17.21
CA VAL A 188 0.55 4.31 16.85
C VAL A 188 0.64 3.33 18.02
N TYR A 189 1.81 3.23 18.65
CA TYR A 189 1.98 2.38 19.83
C TYR A 189 1.03 2.78 20.98
N ARG A 190 0.85 4.09 21.20
CA ARG A 190 -0.02 4.61 22.26
C ARG A 190 -1.48 4.24 22.04
N ILE A 191 -2.00 4.39 20.80
CA ILE A 191 -3.41 4.14 20.47
C ILE A 191 -3.73 2.67 20.20
N LEU A 192 -2.72 1.83 20.02
CA LEU A 192 -2.88 0.38 19.88
C LEU A 192 -3.16 -0.25 21.25
N LYS A 193 -4.12 -1.16 21.31
CA LYS A 193 -4.43 -1.94 22.52
C LYS A 193 -3.28 -2.90 22.87
N PRO A 194 -3.17 -3.35 24.13
CA PRO A 194 -2.29 -4.48 24.48
C PRO A 194 -2.59 -5.70 23.59
N ASN A 195 -1.57 -6.41 23.15
CA ASN A 195 -1.65 -7.50 22.18
C ASN A 195 -2.18 -7.10 20.79
N GLY A 196 -2.37 -5.81 20.52
CA GLY A 196 -2.77 -5.29 19.21
C GLY A 196 -1.64 -5.37 18.19
N CYS A 197 -1.99 -5.24 16.91
CA CYS A 197 -1.06 -5.35 15.79
C CYS A 197 -1.05 -4.09 14.93
N PHE A 198 0.14 -3.53 14.70
CA PHE A 198 0.40 -2.52 13.69
C PHE A 198 0.98 -3.16 12.44
N ILE A 199 0.33 -3.00 11.29
CA ILE A 199 0.80 -3.52 10.02
C ILE A 199 1.25 -2.35 9.16
N CYS A 200 2.51 -2.37 8.75
CA CYS A 200 3.07 -1.30 7.93
C CYS A 200 3.99 -1.81 6.84
N SER A 201 4.20 -0.97 5.85
CA SER A 201 5.24 -1.09 4.85
C SER A 201 5.71 0.30 4.45
N PHE A 202 6.91 0.39 3.93
CA PHE A 202 7.51 1.63 3.44
C PHE A 202 8.52 1.31 2.33
N PRO A 203 8.89 2.29 1.48
CA PRO A 203 9.91 2.09 0.46
C PRO A 203 11.25 1.76 1.11
N MET A 204 11.90 0.67 0.66
CA MET A 204 13.20 0.24 1.15
C MET A 204 14.21 0.20 0.01
N ASP A 205 15.42 0.69 0.27
CA ASP A 205 16.54 0.61 -0.66
C ASP A 205 17.59 -0.37 -0.11
N PRO A 206 17.92 -1.47 -0.84
CA PRO A 206 18.90 -2.44 -0.37
C PRO A 206 20.34 -1.90 -0.28
N LYS A 207 20.60 -0.70 -0.79
CA LYS A 207 21.90 -0.01 -0.69
C LYS A 207 22.03 0.83 0.58
N ILE A 208 20.92 1.02 1.30
CA ILE A 208 20.90 1.77 2.56
C ILE A 208 20.84 0.76 3.70
N GLU A 209 21.67 0.99 4.71
CA GLU A 209 21.65 0.12 5.87
C GLU A 209 20.43 0.42 6.76
N LEU A 210 20.23 1.66 7.16
CA LEU A 210 19.20 2.04 8.12
C LEU A 210 18.20 3.05 7.54
N LEU A 211 18.66 4.27 7.16
CA LEU A 211 17.80 5.38 6.74
C LEU A 211 18.59 6.38 5.89
N ASP A 212 17.92 6.91 4.86
CA ASP A 212 18.32 8.13 4.16
C ASP A 212 17.15 9.13 4.26
N GLU A 213 17.34 10.23 5.00
CA GLU A 213 16.32 11.20 5.36
C GLU A 213 16.76 12.63 4.98
N GLU A 214 15.82 13.50 4.64
CA GLU A 214 16.14 14.93 4.49
C GLU A 214 16.41 15.54 5.87
N GLU A 215 17.55 16.23 6.00
CA GLU A 215 17.90 17.00 7.22
C GLU A 215 17.27 18.39 7.18
N GLU A 216 17.23 18.99 5.97
CA GLU A 216 16.57 20.24 5.67
C GLU A 216 15.57 20.05 4.52
N PRO A 217 14.49 20.86 4.44
CA PRO A 217 13.48 20.72 3.40
C PRO A 217 14.07 20.80 1.99
N LEU A 218 13.94 19.71 1.23
CA LEU A 218 14.39 19.62 -0.15
C LEU A 218 13.34 20.12 -1.15
N SER A 219 13.77 20.52 -2.34
CA SER A 219 12.86 20.77 -3.46
C SER A 219 12.17 19.48 -3.93
N SER A 220 11.02 19.61 -4.62
CA SER A 220 10.30 18.46 -5.18
C SER A 220 11.18 17.64 -6.14
N GLU A 221 12.01 18.30 -6.94
CA GLU A 221 12.94 17.68 -7.89
C GLU A 221 14.03 16.88 -7.17
N GLU A 222 14.57 17.42 -6.09
CA GLU A 222 15.59 16.74 -5.29
C GLU A 222 15.00 15.53 -4.54
N ARG A 223 13.78 15.64 -4.01
CA ARG A 223 13.09 14.50 -3.40
C ARG A 223 12.83 13.37 -4.42
N ILE A 224 12.40 13.71 -5.64
CA ILE A 224 12.25 12.72 -6.72
C ILE A 224 13.59 12.03 -6.98
N ARG A 225 14.68 12.79 -7.10
CA ARG A 225 16.02 12.25 -7.36
C ARG A 225 16.54 11.38 -6.22
N ARG A 226 16.36 11.82 -4.95
CA ARG A 226 16.91 11.17 -3.76
C ARG A 226 16.02 10.06 -3.24
N PHE A 227 14.70 10.27 -3.19
CA PHE A 227 13.74 9.37 -2.53
C PHE A 227 12.70 8.76 -3.49
N GLY A 228 12.71 9.14 -4.76
CA GLY A 228 11.84 8.54 -5.78
C GLY A 228 10.49 9.19 -5.99
N GLN A 229 10.04 10.08 -5.09
CA GLN A 229 8.79 10.84 -5.22
C GLN A 229 8.96 12.25 -4.65
N ASN A 230 8.15 13.19 -5.14
CA ASN A 230 8.22 14.61 -4.76
C ASN A 230 7.77 14.93 -3.34
N ASP A 231 7.07 14.02 -2.69
CA ASP A 231 6.52 14.12 -1.34
C ASP A 231 7.13 13.11 -0.34
N HIS A 232 8.10 12.30 -0.78
CA HIS A 232 8.89 11.48 0.11
C HIS A 232 9.92 12.34 0.83
N LYS A 233 10.05 12.16 2.14
CA LYS A 233 11.06 12.82 2.99
C LYS A 233 12.22 11.90 3.32
N ARG A 234 12.05 10.60 3.06
CA ARG A 234 13.02 9.55 3.35
C ARG A 234 12.83 8.30 2.51
N VAL A 235 13.88 7.48 2.53
CA VAL A 235 13.86 6.08 2.11
C VAL A 235 14.48 5.25 3.21
N PHE A 236 13.83 4.15 3.58
CA PHE A 236 14.29 3.25 4.60
C PHE A 236 15.32 2.25 4.06
N GLY A 237 16.21 1.78 4.93
CA GLY A 237 17.20 0.78 4.63
C GLY A 237 16.77 -0.62 5.08
N MET A 238 17.68 -1.58 4.89
CA MET A 238 17.43 -3.00 5.17
C MET A 238 17.27 -3.34 6.65
N LYS A 239 17.74 -2.47 7.56
CA LYS A 239 17.61 -2.60 9.01
C LYS A 239 16.55 -1.67 9.60
N ALA A 240 15.63 -1.17 8.80
CA ALA A 240 14.62 -0.21 9.26
C ALA A 240 13.59 -0.78 10.25
N ASP A 241 13.49 -2.10 10.36
CA ASP A 241 12.76 -2.80 11.42
C ASP A 241 13.26 -2.43 12.83
N GLN A 242 14.52 -1.98 12.96
CA GLN A 242 15.06 -1.46 14.22
C GLN A 242 14.25 -0.28 14.78
N PHE A 243 13.77 0.62 13.91
CA PHE A 243 12.92 1.75 14.34
C PHE A 243 11.59 1.29 14.93
N LEU A 244 11.04 0.19 14.41
CA LEU A 244 9.81 -0.42 14.92
C LEU A 244 10.07 -1.06 16.29
N THR A 245 11.19 -1.75 16.43
CA THR A 245 11.63 -2.35 17.70
C THR A 245 11.94 -1.28 18.75
N GLU A 246 12.64 -0.20 18.39
CA GLU A 246 12.93 0.95 19.26
C GLU A 246 11.65 1.67 19.73
N ALA A 247 10.59 1.63 18.93
CA ALA A 247 9.28 2.16 19.32
C ALA A 247 8.52 1.25 20.29
N GLY A 248 9.07 0.08 20.65
CA GLY A 248 8.54 -0.87 21.63
C GLY A 248 7.78 -2.06 21.05
N PHE A 249 7.78 -2.23 19.72
CA PHE A 249 7.08 -3.35 19.08
C PHE A 249 7.93 -4.63 19.05
N GLU A 250 7.27 -5.77 19.17
CA GLU A 250 7.77 -7.04 18.68
C GLU A 250 7.49 -7.11 17.16
N VAL A 251 8.53 -7.27 16.35
CA VAL A 251 8.46 -7.10 14.90
C VAL A 251 8.61 -8.43 14.16
N GLU A 252 7.62 -8.80 13.37
CA GLU A 252 7.65 -9.95 12.47
C GLU A 252 7.61 -9.48 11.02
N PRO A 253 8.65 -9.73 10.20
CA PRO A 253 8.62 -9.42 8.78
C PRO A 253 7.72 -10.40 8.03
N ILE A 254 6.82 -9.89 7.19
CA ILE A 254 5.97 -10.65 6.28
C ILE A 254 6.61 -10.55 4.90
N LYS A 255 7.30 -11.59 4.47
CA LYS A 255 8.12 -11.56 3.27
C LYS A 255 7.37 -12.10 2.05
N GLY A 256 7.55 -11.45 0.90
CA GLY A 256 6.94 -11.88 -0.36
C GLY A 256 7.39 -13.27 -0.82
N GLU A 257 8.61 -13.68 -0.46
CA GLU A 257 9.16 -15.01 -0.80
C GLU A 257 8.37 -16.17 -0.18
N ASP A 258 7.60 -15.91 0.89
CA ASP A 258 6.76 -16.91 1.57
C ASP A 258 5.42 -17.14 0.84
N TYR A 259 5.16 -16.41 -0.24
CA TYR A 259 3.88 -16.45 -0.96
C TYR A 259 4.01 -17.08 -2.35
N PRO A 260 2.92 -17.73 -2.84
CA PRO A 260 2.92 -18.39 -4.15
C PRO A 260 3.20 -17.43 -5.31
N LYS A 261 3.93 -17.90 -6.33
CA LYS A 261 4.22 -17.14 -7.56
C LYS A 261 2.99 -16.75 -8.37
N GLU A 262 1.85 -17.37 -8.12
CA GLU A 262 0.57 -16.98 -8.72
C GLU A 262 0.14 -15.58 -8.27
N ILE A 263 0.44 -15.21 -7.02
CA ILE A 263 0.12 -13.88 -6.47
C ILE A 263 1.30 -12.92 -6.54
N LEU A 264 2.52 -13.45 -6.50
CA LEU A 264 3.78 -12.70 -6.53
C LEU A 264 4.74 -13.31 -7.56
N PRO A 265 4.53 -13.04 -8.87
CA PRO A 265 5.35 -13.63 -9.93
C PRO A 265 6.78 -13.11 -9.96
N VAL A 266 7.00 -11.94 -9.40
CA VAL A 266 8.30 -11.28 -9.32
C VAL A 266 8.61 -11.00 -7.86
N VAL A 267 9.66 -11.65 -7.35
CA VAL A 267 10.18 -11.49 -5.99
C VAL A 267 11.70 -11.47 -6.07
N GLY A 268 12.30 -10.43 -5.54
CA GLY A 268 13.77 -10.35 -5.54
C GLY A 268 14.28 -9.18 -4.71
N PRO A 269 15.62 -9.12 -4.51
CA PRO A 269 16.24 -8.07 -3.70
C PRO A 269 15.96 -6.65 -4.17
N ALA A 270 15.67 -6.47 -5.47
CA ALA A 270 15.34 -5.17 -6.04
C ALA A 270 13.86 -4.76 -5.82
N ASP A 271 13.04 -5.65 -5.24
CA ASP A 271 11.61 -5.45 -5.03
C ASP A 271 11.25 -5.35 -3.54
N TYR A 272 12.22 -5.04 -2.68
CA TYR A 272 12.01 -4.95 -1.23
C TYR A 272 10.90 -3.96 -0.84
N ASP A 273 10.79 -2.85 -1.55
CA ASP A 273 9.74 -1.85 -1.33
C ASP A 273 8.32 -2.36 -1.63
N MET A 274 8.21 -3.48 -2.35
CA MET A 274 6.93 -4.04 -2.77
C MET A 274 6.59 -5.38 -2.10
N ASN A 275 7.57 -6.03 -1.49
CA ASN A 275 7.48 -7.44 -1.10
C ASN A 275 7.70 -7.70 0.39
N ILE A 276 7.88 -6.67 1.21
CA ILE A 276 8.00 -6.81 2.67
C ILE A 276 6.98 -5.89 3.34
N LEU A 277 6.24 -6.47 4.27
CA LEU A 277 5.45 -5.75 5.27
C LEU A 277 5.95 -6.16 6.65
N PHE A 278 5.60 -5.40 7.65
CA PHE A 278 5.91 -5.69 9.04
C PHE A 278 4.63 -5.84 9.84
N CYS A 279 4.50 -6.93 10.58
CA CYS A 279 3.53 -7.10 11.64
C CYS A 279 4.22 -6.76 12.97
N CYS A 280 3.78 -5.67 13.60
CA CYS A 280 4.37 -5.09 14.80
C CYS A 280 3.39 -5.29 15.95
N ARG A 281 3.70 -6.18 16.90
CA ARG A 281 2.84 -6.47 18.06
C ARG A 281 3.19 -5.57 19.22
N LYS A 282 2.17 -5.06 19.89
CA LYS A 282 2.32 -4.38 21.18
C LYS A 282 2.20 -5.43 22.29
N THR A 283 3.28 -5.73 22.95
CA THR A 283 3.34 -6.61 24.12
C THR A 283 2.98 -5.87 25.41
#